data_ec77d4aa263823c79116fe56fb4bf837
#
_entry.id   ec77d4aa263823c79116fe56fb4bf837
#
_cell.length_a   1.000
_cell.length_b   1.000
_cell.length_c   1.000
_cell.angle_alpha   90.00
_cell.angle_beta   90.00
_cell.angle_gamma   90.00
#
_symmetry.space_group_name_H-M   'P 1'
#
loop_
_entity.id
_entity.type
_entity.pdbx_description
1 polymer ?
#
loop_
_entity_poly.entity_id
_entity_poly.type
_entity_poly.pdbx_seq_one_letter_code
_entity_poly.pdbx_strand_id
1 'polypeptide(L)'
;MSEFFNYDELTWPEVAALSRDVPLILPLGTGHDLPRLAAALANPARVGLLPAFPFGWRGSGLELPKIILGRYVGNLISSLREDGFTRAYCLTPQGESAEPYFQLPKPEYQIALPLSNVARDASPLPPDTERGKVILMPIGHTEQHGLHLPLSVDTHIINAISQGTANKVPQRAYSLPVMPYGVSTHRPSFAGTLSAGGRSFEDFWLGVIDVLVARGFERFYLMSGHGGNTSFLVNVVKYAGERHRRIFCATAFLHTSGPIGAAALEKYRTSKIGGMGHACELETSFMLHLRPELCHMERAVDETDFISTPSYYMDWLEGGSLVANPPWDDDTRTGAYGAGSHATAEKGRLWLESAIMEKAGHVEEIHEQQERREARRNEGFGLWGTNSK
;
A
#
# COMPACT_ATOMS: atom_id res chain seq x y z
N MET A 1 -2.24 -15.92 -29.33
CA MET A 1 -1.59 -14.87 -28.51
C MET A 1 -1.97 -15.13 -27.05
N SER A 2 -1.06 -14.94 -26.11
CA SER A 2 -1.38 -15.06 -24.68
C SER A 2 -2.35 -13.96 -24.26
N GLU A 3 -3.35 -14.30 -23.45
CA GLU A 3 -4.21 -13.35 -22.76
C GLU A 3 -3.51 -12.85 -21.52
N PHE A 4 -3.40 -11.53 -21.35
CA PHE A 4 -2.90 -10.90 -20.13
C PHE A 4 -4.05 -10.38 -19.28
N PHE A 5 -4.00 -10.62 -17.98
CA PHE A 5 -4.99 -10.10 -17.02
C PHE A 5 -4.31 -9.46 -15.83
N ASN A 6 -4.97 -8.49 -15.22
CA ASN A 6 -4.50 -7.83 -14.01
C ASN A 6 -4.86 -8.68 -12.79
N TYR A 7 -3.85 -9.16 -12.06
CA TYR A 7 -4.04 -10.03 -10.90
C TYR A 7 -4.82 -9.35 -9.77
N ASP A 8 -4.56 -8.09 -9.55
CA ASP A 8 -5.14 -7.28 -8.47
C ASP A 8 -6.58 -6.79 -8.77
N GLU A 9 -7.06 -6.95 -10.01
CA GLU A 9 -8.47 -6.72 -10.37
C GLU A 9 -9.35 -7.95 -10.10
N LEU A 10 -8.76 -9.11 -9.79
CA LEU A 10 -9.50 -10.30 -9.41
C LEU A 10 -9.99 -10.21 -7.97
N THR A 11 -11.11 -10.88 -7.70
CA THR A 11 -11.55 -11.23 -6.35
C THR A 11 -10.79 -12.47 -5.85
N TRP A 12 -10.75 -12.71 -4.53
CA TRP A 12 -10.03 -13.88 -4.02
C TRP A 12 -10.60 -15.23 -4.49
N PRO A 13 -11.93 -15.43 -4.67
CA PRO A 13 -12.43 -16.68 -5.28
C PRO A 13 -11.94 -16.90 -6.71
N GLU A 14 -11.81 -15.83 -7.49
CA GLU A 14 -11.25 -15.92 -8.85
C GLU A 14 -9.77 -16.28 -8.82
N VAL A 15 -8.98 -15.76 -7.87
CA VAL A 15 -7.60 -16.19 -7.63
C VAL A 15 -7.56 -17.66 -7.20
N ALA A 16 -8.44 -18.08 -6.30
CA ALA A 16 -8.54 -19.49 -5.87
C ALA A 16 -8.83 -20.44 -7.02
N ALA A 17 -9.59 -20.00 -8.04
CA ALA A 17 -9.92 -20.76 -9.23
C ALA A 17 -8.82 -20.77 -10.31
N LEU A 18 -7.79 -19.94 -10.21
CA LEU A 18 -6.69 -19.95 -11.18
C LEU A 18 -5.93 -21.28 -11.16
N SER A 19 -5.51 -21.74 -12.34
CA SER A 19 -4.55 -22.84 -12.42
C SER A 19 -3.24 -22.46 -11.72
N ARG A 20 -2.68 -23.36 -10.92
CA ARG A 20 -1.47 -23.11 -10.14
C ARG A 20 -0.19 -23.05 -10.98
N ASP A 21 -0.27 -23.41 -12.27
CA ASP A 21 0.79 -23.28 -13.25
C ASP A 21 0.67 -22.02 -14.15
N VAL A 22 -0.36 -21.18 -13.94
CA VAL A 22 -0.46 -19.89 -14.65
C VAL A 22 0.73 -19.01 -14.28
N PRO A 23 1.46 -18.44 -15.27
CA PRO A 23 2.54 -17.51 -14.96
C PRO A 23 2.00 -16.23 -14.33
N LEU A 24 2.55 -15.86 -13.17
CA LEU A 24 2.29 -14.61 -12.47
C LEU A 24 3.55 -13.75 -12.48
N ILE A 25 3.42 -12.52 -12.92
CA ILE A 25 4.54 -11.62 -13.18
C ILE A 25 4.43 -10.40 -12.29
N LEU A 26 5.44 -10.16 -11.44
CA LEU A 26 5.61 -8.91 -10.69
C LEU A 26 6.57 -8.00 -11.44
N PRO A 27 6.09 -6.95 -12.11
CA PRO A 27 6.95 -6.05 -12.88
C PRO A 27 7.57 -4.97 -12.00
N LEU A 28 8.87 -4.70 -12.17
CA LEU A 28 9.53 -3.51 -11.66
C LEU A 28 9.37 -2.40 -12.70
N GLY A 29 8.50 -1.43 -12.42
CA GLY A 29 8.12 -0.38 -13.36
C GLY A 29 7.09 -0.81 -14.40
N THR A 30 6.80 0.08 -15.33
CA THR A 30 5.77 -0.06 -16.37
C THR A 30 6.39 0.02 -17.77
N GLY A 31 5.59 -0.25 -18.80
CA GLY A 31 6.03 -0.12 -20.21
C GLY A 31 6.74 -1.36 -20.77
N HIS A 32 6.46 -2.52 -20.21
CA HIS A 32 7.05 -3.79 -20.64
C HIS A 32 6.47 -4.29 -21.98
N ASP A 33 7.32 -4.97 -22.78
CA ASP A 33 6.93 -5.60 -24.05
C ASP A 33 6.23 -6.93 -23.76
N LEU A 34 4.90 -6.90 -23.69
CA LEU A 34 4.07 -8.08 -23.39
C LEU A 34 4.19 -9.21 -24.44
N PRO A 35 4.24 -8.95 -25.76
CA PRO A 35 4.51 -9.98 -26.75
C PRO A 35 5.85 -10.71 -26.51
N ARG A 36 6.90 -9.97 -26.18
CA ARG A 36 8.21 -10.54 -25.88
C ARG A 36 8.18 -11.34 -24.57
N LEU A 37 7.45 -10.85 -23.57
CA LEU A 37 7.23 -11.58 -22.32
C LEU A 37 6.52 -12.90 -22.57
N ALA A 38 5.43 -12.90 -23.36
CA ALA A 38 4.71 -14.11 -23.72
C ALA A 38 5.61 -15.13 -24.42
N ALA A 39 6.41 -14.69 -25.39
CA ALA A 39 7.36 -15.55 -26.10
C ALA A 39 8.39 -16.18 -25.16
N ALA A 40 8.94 -15.40 -24.23
CA ALA A 40 9.89 -15.90 -23.23
C ALA A 40 9.29 -16.92 -22.24
N LEU A 41 7.98 -16.85 -22.03
CA LEU A 41 7.21 -17.80 -21.21
C LEU A 41 6.72 -19.03 -22.01
N ALA A 42 7.14 -19.18 -23.28
CA ALA A 42 6.69 -20.20 -24.21
C ALA A 42 5.20 -20.06 -24.60
N ASN A 43 4.71 -18.83 -24.72
CA ASN A 43 3.36 -18.46 -25.15
C ASN A 43 2.25 -19.22 -24.40
N PRO A 44 2.16 -19.12 -23.07
CA PRO A 44 1.07 -19.75 -22.31
C PRO A 44 -0.27 -19.13 -22.73
N ALA A 45 -1.37 -19.84 -22.50
CA ALA A 45 -2.72 -19.34 -22.81
C ALA A 45 -3.03 -18.03 -22.08
N ARG A 46 -2.68 -17.96 -20.77
CA ARG A 46 -2.92 -16.81 -19.90
C ARG A 46 -1.69 -16.42 -19.10
N VAL A 47 -1.54 -15.12 -18.81
CA VAL A 47 -0.46 -14.57 -17.95
C VAL A 47 -1.07 -13.52 -17.03
N GLY A 48 -0.88 -13.69 -15.72
CA GLY A 48 -1.29 -12.70 -14.72
C GLY A 48 -0.20 -11.65 -14.50
N LEU A 49 -0.58 -10.39 -14.60
CA LEU A 49 0.27 -9.25 -14.26
C LEU A 49 -0.11 -8.75 -12.87
N LEU A 50 0.83 -8.77 -11.95
CA LEU A 50 0.71 -8.10 -10.66
C LEU A 50 0.87 -6.59 -10.84
N PRO A 51 0.39 -5.76 -9.91
CA PRO A 51 0.66 -4.33 -9.90
C PRO A 51 2.15 -4.03 -10.04
N ALA A 52 2.48 -3.05 -10.88
CA ALA A 52 3.87 -2.68 -11.06
C ALA A 52 4.48 -2.09 -9.78
N PHE A 53 5.67 -2.57 -9.40
CA PHE A 53 6.44 -1.99 -8.30
C PHE A 53 6.93 -0.61 -8.73
N PRO A 54 6.53 0.50 -8.06
CA PRO A 54 6.65 1.83 -8.65
C PRO A 54 8.06 2.42 -8.62
N PHE A 55 8.89 2.06 -7.61
CA PHE A 55 10.26 2.58 -7.41
C PHE A 55 11.07 1.64 -6.53
N GLY A 56 12.37 1.94 -6.33
CA GLY A 56 13.28 1.19 -5.45
C GLY A 56 14.38 0.45 -6.20
N TRP A 57 14.21 0.19 -7.52
CA TRP A 57 15.24 -0.43 -8.35
C TRP A 57 16.16 0.62 -8.97
N ARG A 58 17.30 0.17 -9.49
CA ARG A 58 18.27 1.02 -10.16
C ARG A 58 17.66 1.65 -11.44
N GLY A 59 17.69 2.96 -11.54
CA GLY A 59 17.10 3.72 -12.63
C GLY A 59 15.63 4.07 -12.44
N SER A 60 15.03 3.80 -11.27
CA SER A 60 13.65 4.19 -10.96
C SER A 60 13.47 5.67 -10.56
N GLY A 61 14.56 6.41 -10.43
CA GLY A 61 14.55 7.79 -9.90
C GLY A 61 14.49 7.89 -8.37
N LEU A 62 14.17 6.79 -7.68
CA LEU A 62 14.23 6.63 -6.23
C LEU A 62 14.77 5.22 -5.96
N GLU A 63 16.08 5.11 -5.88
CA GLU A 63 16.79 3.83 -5.79
C GLU A 63 17.10 3.45 -4.35
N LEU A 64 16.95 2.19 -4.02
CA LEU A 64 17.30 1.60 -2.74
C LEU A 64 18.43 0.58 -2.88
N PRO A 65 19.13 0.26 -1.77
CA PRO A 65 20.05 -0.87 -1.76
C PRO A 65 19.35 -2.16 -2.22
N LYS A 66 19.97 -2.88 -3.16
CA LYS A 66 19.39 -4.10 -3.77
C LYS A 66 18.92 -5.13 -2.75
N ILE A 67 19.63 -5.25 -1.62
CA ILE A 67 19.28 -6.21 -0.56
C ILE A 67 17.93 -5.86 0.10
N ILE A 68 17.60 -4.58 0.23
CA ILE A 68 16.32 -4.12 0.82
C ILE A 68 15.19 -4.45 -0.15
N LEU A 69 15.31 -4.01 -1.39
CA LEU A 69 14.30 -4.30 -2.42
C LEU A 69 14.13 -5.81 -2.63
N GLY A 70 15.24 -6.56 -2.67
CA GLY A 70 15.23 -7.99 -2.89
C GLY A 70 14.46 -8.76 -1.80
N ARG A 71 14.61 -8.38 -0.53
CA ARG A 71 13.84 -8.99 0.57
C ARG A 71 12.34 -8.69 0.44
N TYR A 72 12.00 -7.46 0.10
CA TYR A 72 10.61 -7.05 -0.08
C TYR A 72 9.93 -7.85 -1.21
N VAL A 73 10.49 -7.80 -2.40
CA VAL A 73 10.01 -8.51 -3.58
C VAL A 73 10.02 -10.04 -3.37
N GLY A 74 11.08 -10.56 -2.73
CA GLY A 74 11.19 -11.98 -2.40
C GLY A 74 10.04 -12.47 -1.53
N ASN A 75 9.61 -11.70 -0.54
CA ASN A 75 8.46 -12.04 0.31
C ASN A 75 7.14 -12.03 -0.48
N LEU A 76 6.94 -11.07 -1.41
CA LEU A 76 5.76 -11.05 -2.27
C LEU A 76 5.69 -12.30 -3.16
N ILE A 77 6.80 -12.67 -3.78
CA ILE A 77 6.89 -13.91 -4.58
C ILE A 77 6.65 -15.15 -3.70
N SER A 78 7.16 -15.15 -2.46
CA SER A 78 6.91 -16.26 -1.52
C SER A 78 5.43 -16.39 -1.17
N SER A 79 4.70 -15.27 -1.06
CA SER A 79 3.25 -15.29 -0.84
C SER A 79 2.50 -16.02 -1.95
N LEU A 80 2.86 -15.76 -3.22
CA LEU A 80 2.26 -16.46 -4.36
C LEU A 80 2.51 -17.98 -4.31
N ARG A 81 3.68 -18.40 -3.82
CA ARG A 81 4.02 -19.81 -3.68
C ARG A 81 3.27 -20.48 -2.54
N GLU A 82 3.08 -19.77 -1.44
CA GLU A 82 2.28 -20.25 -0.32
C GLU A 82 0.82 -20.45 -0.74
N ASP A 83 0.31 -19.66 -1.71
CA ASP A 83 -0.96 -19.89 -2.39
C ASP A 83 -0.92 -21.05 -3.42
N GLY A 84 0.25 -21.68 -3.61
CA GLY A 84 0.44 -22.85 -4.46
C GLY A 84 0.87 -22.53 -5.90
N PHE A 85 1.06 -21.28 -6.30
CA PHE A 85 1.51 -20.93 -7.65
C PHE A 85 2.96 -21.36 -7.90
N THR A 86 3.17 -22.11 -8.96
CA THR A 86 4.49 -22.69 -9.29
C THR A 86 5.31 -21.80 -10.22
N ARG A 87 4.69 -20.86 -10.93
CA ARG A 87 5.30 -20.00 -11.95
C ARG A 87 5.15 -18.52 -11.59
N ALA A 88 5.83 -18.08 -10.52
CA ALA A 88 5.88 -16.68 -10.10
C ALA A 88 7.23 -16.06 -10.46
N TYR A 89 7.23 -14.92 -11.12
CA TYR A 89 8.42 -14.27 -11.66
C TYR A 89 8.46 -12.78 -11.32
N CYS A 90 9.67 -12.23 -11.17
CA CYS A 90 9.90 -10.79 -11.14
C CYS A 90 10.44 -10.34 -12.51
N LEU A 91 9.80 -9.36 -13.10
CA LEU A 91 10.22 -8.76 -14.35
C LEU A 91 11.07 -7.52 -14.08
N THR A 92 12.36 -7.59 -14.42
CA THR A 92 13.32 -6.51 -14.15
C THR A 92 13.59 -5.66 -15.39
N PRO A 93 13.97 -4.37 -15.23
CA PRO A 93 14.44 -3.55 -16.33
C PRO A 93 15.68 -4.14 -17.00
N GLN A 94 15.90 -3.74 -18.28
CA GLN A 94 17.02 -4.24 -19.07
C GLN A 94 18.38 -4.01 -18.37
N GLY A 95 19.19 -5.09 -18.27
CA GLY A 95 20.53 -5.09 -17.70
C GLY A 95 20.58 -5.10 -16.16
N GLU A 96 19.44 -5.21 -15.50
CA GLU A 96 19.40 -5.59 -14.10
C GLU A 96 19.35 -7.12 -14.00
N SER A 97 20.29 -7.70 -13.23
CA SER A 97 20.20 -9.12 -12.87
C SER A 97 19.18 -9.30 -11.77
N ALA A 98 18.31 -10.28 -11.92
CA ALA A 98 17.37 -10.66 -10.86
C ALA A 98 18.07 -11.34 -9.67
N GLU A 99 19.26 -11.90 -9.86
CA GLU A 99 20.00 -12.65 -8.83
C GLU A 99 20.20 -11.90 -7.51
N PRO A 100 20.53 -10.57 -7.49
CA PRO A 100 20.66 -9.85 -6.23
C PRO A 100 19.35 -9.63 -5.48
N TYR A 101 18.21 -9.76 -6.17
CA TYR A 101 16.89 -9.57 -5.56
C TYR A 101 16.36 -10.84 -4.90
N PHE A 102 16.97 -11.99 -5.20
CA PHE A 102 16.48 -13.28 -4.75
C PHE A 102 17.58 -14.11 -4.11
N GLN A 103 17.66 -14.13 -2.80
CA GLN A 103 18.24 -15.22 -2.05
C GLN A 103 17.23 -16.38 -1.97
N LEU A 104 16.61 -16.74 -3.09
CA LEU A 104 15.65 -17.83 -3.14
C LEU A 104 16.39 -19.12 -3.50
N PRO A 105 16.01 -20.26 -2.90
CA PRO A 105 16.76 -21.50 -3.03
C PRO A 105 16.71 -22.17 -4.41
N LYS A 106 16.06 -21.54 -5.43
CA LYS A 106 15.96 -22.16 -6.75
C LYS A 106 15.99 -21.14 -7.90
N PRO A 107 16.90 -21.34 -8.89
CA PRO A 107 17.05 -20.48 -10.07
C PRO A 107 15.85 -20.47 -11.03
N GLU A 108 14.99 -21.46 -10.99
CA GLU A 108 13.87 -21.69 -11.91
C GLU A 108 12.74 -20.63 -11.83
N TYR A 109 12.84 -19.68 -10.92
CA TYR A 109 11.81 -18.66 -10.67
C TYR A 109 12.23 -17.25 -11.07
N GLN A 110 13.32 -17.11 -11.81
CA GLN A 110 13.86 -15.82 -12.21
C GLN A 110 13.76 -15.67 -13.73
N ILE A 111 12.81 -14.88 -14.20
CA ILE A 111 12.93 -14.33 -15.55
C ILE A 111 13.49 -12.92 -15.42
N ALA A 112 14.77 -12.76 -15.65
CA ALA A 112 15.33 -11.48 -16.05
C ALA A 112 15.13 -11.37 -17.56
N LEU A 113 14.05 -10.72 -17.99
CA LEU A 113 13.87 -10.37 -19.39
C LEU A 113 14.53 -9.01 -19.63
N PRO A 114 15.53 -8.90 -20.50
CA PRO A 114 16.06 -7.63 -20.91
C PRO A 114 14.97 -6.89 -21.71
N LEU A 115 14.28 -5.97 -21.08
CA LEU A 115 13.21 -5.19 -21.71
C LEU A 115 13.79 -3.88 -22.23
N SER A 116 13.57 -3.64 -23.51
CA SER A 116 14.18 -2.52 -24.24
C SER A 116 13.57 -1.15 -23.93
N ASN A 117 12.45 -1.07 -23.20
CA ASN A 117 11.63 0.13 -23.12
C ASN A 117 11.46 0.73 -21.70
N VAL A 118 12.03 0.14 -20.67
CA VAL A 118 12.03 0.77 -19.34
C VAL A 118 13.21 1.72 -19.28
N ALA A 119 12.93 3.02 -19.16
CA ALA A 119 13.94 4.06 -19.06
C ALA A 119 14.88 3.76 -17.88
N ARG A 120 16.19 3.65 -18.17
CA ARG A 120 17.22 3.45 -17.13
C ARG A 120 17.59 4.72 -16.39
N ASP A 121 17.18 5.86 -16.93
CA ASP A 121 17.49 7.19 -16.40
C ASP A 121 16.18 7.92 -16.12
N ALA A 122 15.32 7.34 -15.29
CA ALA A 122 14.16 8.07 -14.80
C ALA A 122 14.62 9.34 -14.07
N SER A 123 13.91 10.43 -14.30
CA SER A 123 14.13 11.66 -13.53
C SER A 123 14.01 11.39 -12.03
N PRO A 124 14.72 12.13 -11.20
CA PRO A 124 14.62 11.95 -9.76
C PRO A 124 13.17 11.97 -9.28
N LEU A 125 12.79 10.99 -8.46
CA LEU A 125 11.46 10.86 -7.88
C LEU A 125 11.56 11.02 -6.34
N PRO A 126 10.84 11.98 -5.72
CA PRO A 126 10.22 13.15 -6.35
C PRO A 126 11.25 14.04 -7.03
N PRO A 127 10.87 14.97 -7.93
CA PRO A 127 11.78 15.98 -8.45
C PRO A 127 12.40 16.81 -7.33
N ASP A 128 13.67 17.22 -7.47
CA ASP A 128 14.35 18.02 -6.44
C ASP A 128 13.72 19.42 -6.24
N THR A 129 12.95 19.88 -7.21
CA THR A 129 12.15 21.12 -7.11
C THR A 129 11.03 21.02 -6.06
N GLU A 130 10.67 19.81 -5.66
CA GLU A 130 9.63 19.54 -4.66
C GLU A 130 10.18 19.57 -3.21
N ARG A 131 11.47 19.86 -3.01
CA ARG A 131 12.03 20.11 -1.68
C ARG A 131 11.25 21.24 -0.98
N GLY A 132 11.01 21.07 0.30
CA GLY A 132 10.18 22.01 1.06
C GLY A 132 8.70 21.66 1.12
N LYS A 133 8.20 20.79 0.24
CA LYS A 133 6.84 20.22 0.35
C LYS A 133 6.82 19.01 1.29
N VAL A 134 5.63 18.66 1.77
CA VAL A 134 5.39 17.35 2.41
C VAL A 134 5.33 16.29 1.31
N ILE A 135 6.15 15.28 1.43
CA ILE A 135 6.13 14.12 0.53
C ILE A 135 5.11 13.12 1.06
N LEU A 136 3.99 13.01 0.35
CA LEU A 136 2.96 12.02 0.61
C LEU A 136 3.42 10.68 0.06
N MET A 137 3.39 9.65 0.91
CA MET A 137 3.79 8.28 0.59
C MET A 137 2.57 7.37 0.70
N PRO A 138 1.75 7.25 -0.37
CA PRO A 138 0.57 6.40 -0.35
C PRO A 138 0.97 4.92 -0.40
N ILE A 139 0.47 4.14 0.55
CA ILE A 139 0.77 2.73 0.73
C ILE A 139 -0.54 1.97 0.77
N GLY A 140 -0.86 1.29 -0.31
CA GLY A 140 -1.98 0.38 -0.42
C GLY A 140 -1.62 -1.04 0.02
N HIS A 141 -2.37 -1.98 -0.50
CA HIS A 141 -2.10 -3.39 -0.37
C HIS A 141 -2.76 -4.18 -1.51
N THR A 142 -2.26 -5.38 -1.77
CA THR A 142 -2.91 -6.38 -2.62
C THR A 142 -3.41 -7.47 -1.68
N GLU A 143 -4.71 -7.43 -1.38
CA GLU A 143 -5.36 -8.23 -0.34
C GLU A 143 -6.76 -8.64 -0.73
N GLN A 144 -7.20 -9.82 -0.27
CA GLN A 144 -8.58 -10.24 -0.39
C GLN A 144 -9.54 -9.24 0.27
N HIS A 145 -10.67 -8.98 -0.32
CA HIS A 145 -11.73 -8.10 0.20
C HIS A 145 -13.12 -8.75 0.01
N GLY A 146 -13.34 -9.84 0.73
CA GLY A 146 -14.58 -10.61 0.63
C GLY A 146 -14.79 -11.21 -0.78
N LEU A 147 -16.01 -11.55 -1.11
CA LEU A 147 -16.35 -12.17 -2.40
C LEU A 147 -16.58 -11.15 -3.52
N HIS A 148 -16.76 -9.88 -3.18
CA HIS A 148 -17.35 -8.86 -4.05
C HIS A 148 -16.39 -7.73 -4.48
N LEU A 149 -15.22 -7.61 -3.87
CA LEU A 149 -14.26 -6.57 -4.20
C LEU A 149 -12.94 -7.15 -4.73
N PRO A 150 -12.22 -6.40 -5.58
CA PRO A 150 -10.91 -6.82 -6.10
C PRO A 150 -9.83 -6.77 -5.02
N LEU A 151 -8.68 -7.39 -5.29
CA LEU A 151 -7.53 -7.35 -4.39
C LEU A 151 -6.91 -5.95 -4.26
N SER A 152 -7.25 -5.01 -5.14
CA SER A 152 -6.65 -3.66 -5.23
C SER A 152 -7.38 -2.57 -4.45
N VAL A 153 -8.33 -2.90 -3.58
CA VAL A 153 -9.16 -1.93 -2.82
C VAL A 153 -8.31 -0.87 -2.13
N ASP A 154 -7.40 -1.29 -1.27
CA ASP A 154 -6.54 -0.39 -0.48
C ASP A 154 -5.72 0.54 -1.34
N THR A 155 -5.23 0.02 -2.46
CA THR A 155 -4.43 0.77 -3.42
C THR A 155 -5.25 1.85 -4.11
N HIS A 156 -6.45 1.54 -4.57
CA HIS A 156 -7.33 2.52 -5.21
C HIS A 156 -7.75 3.63 -4.25
N ILE A 157 -8.14 3.26 -3.04
CA ILE A 157 -8.60 4.23 -2.03
C ILE A 157 -7.47 5.20 -1.66
N ILE A 158 -6.31 4.67 -1.25
CA ILE A 158 -5.23 5.54 -0.77
C ILE A 158 -4.60 6.36 -1.88
N ASN A 159 -4.55 5.83 -3.11
CA ASN A 159 -4.10 6.59 -4.28
C ASN A 159 -5.02 7.80 -4.53
N ALA A 160 -6.35 7.59 -4.52
CA ALA A 160 -7.32 8.67 -4.71
C ALA A 160 -7.20 9.74 -3.62
N ILE A 161 -7.05 9.33 -2.36
CA ILE A 161 -6.88 10.27 -1.23
C ILE A 161 -5.57 11.04 -1.37
N SER A 162 -4.46 10.38 -1.66
CA SER A 162 -3.15 11.02 -1.76
C SER A 162 -3.07 12.01 -2.92
N GLN A 163 -3.54 11.61 -4.11
CA GLN A 163 -3.60 12.48 -5.28
C GLN A 163 -4.56 13.65 -5.04
N GLY A 164 -5.74 13.38 -4.48
CA GLY A 164 -6.70 14.42 -4.12
C GLY A 164 -6.13 15.43 -3.11
N THR A 165 -5.37 14.94 -2.12
CA THR A 165 -4.67 15.80 -1.15
C THR A 165 -3.61 16.67 -1.81
N ALA A 166 -2.73 16.08 -2.63
CA ALA A 166 -1.70 16.83 -3.35
C ALA A 166 -2.32 17.89 -4.30
N ASN A 167 -3.40 17.55 -4.99
CA ASN A 167 -4.12 18.47 -5.87
C ASN A 167 -4.81 19.61 -5.09
N LYS A 168 -5.25 19.36 -3.86
CA LYS A 168 -5.89 20.36 -3.01
C LYS A 168 -4.89 21.38 -2.46
N VAL A 169 -3.67 20.95 -2.16
CA VAL A 169 -2.60 21.80 -1.61
C VAL A 169 -1.30 21.67 -2.42
N PRO A 170 -1.32 21.99 -3.74
CA PRO A 170 -0.23 21.63 -4.67
C PRO A 170 1.08 22.35 -4.39
N GLN A 171 1.05 23.48 -3.66
CA GLN A 171 2.26 24.20 -3.25
C GLN A 171 2.87 23.65 -1.96
N ARG A 172 2.14 22.77 -1.24
CA ARG A 172 2.51 22.29 0.09
C ARG A 172 2.80 20.80 0.12
N ALA A 173 2.27 20.03 -0.83
CA ALA A 173 2.44 18.58 -0.87
C ALA A 173 2.80 18.06 -2.27
N TYR A 174 3.49 16.93 -2.31
CA TYR A 174 3.76 16.14 -3.51
C TYR A 174 3.48 14.67 -3.21
N SER A 175 2.70 14.00 -4.05
CA SER A 175 2.40 12.57 -3.88
C SER A 175 3.36 11.71 -4.70
N LEU A 176 4.03 10.76 -4.04
CA LEU A 176 4.71 9.66 -4.74
C LEU A 176 3.68 8.76 -5.44
N PRO A 177 4.10 7.97 -6.42
CA PRO A 177 3.29 6.86 -6.92
C PRO A 177 2.89 5.92 -5.78
N VAL A 178 1.65 5.40 -5.80
CA VAL A 178 1.17 4.49 -4.77
C VAL A 178 1.96 3.18 -4.78
N MET A 179 2.34 2.69 -3.60
CA MET A 179 2.90 1.37 -3.40
C MET A 179 1.76 0.36 -3.22
N PRO A 180 1.54 -0.59 -4.15
CA PRO A 180 0.40 -1.51 -4.09
C PRO A 180 0.64 -2.73 -3.19
N TYR A 181 1.67 -2.72 -2.38
CA TYR A 181 2.07 -3.84 -1.52
C TYR A 181 2.31 -3.37 -0.10
N GLY A 182 1.80 -4.13 0.85
CA GLY A 182 1.91 -3.86 2.27
C GLY A 182 2.23 -5.13 3.07
N VAL A 183 1.76 -5.15 4.31
CA VAL A 183 1.96 -6.28 5.24
C VAL A 183 0.63 -6.85 5.68
N SER A 184 0.40 -8.14 5.43
CA SER A 184 -0.72 -8.88 6.01
C SER A 184 -0.19 -10.07 6.80
N THR A 185 -0.56 -10.14 8.08
CA THR A 185 -0.19 -11.23 9.00
C THR A 185 -1.28 -12.29 9.13
N HIS A 186 -2.48 -12.03 8.60
CA HIS A 186 -3.65 -12.92 8.59
C HIS A 186 -3.90 -13.54 7.20
N ARG A 187 -2.97 -13.38 6.28
CA ARG A 187 -2.99 -13.81 4.89
C ARG A 187 -3.37 -15.28 4.64
N PRO A 188 -2.95 -16.28 5.46
CA PRO A 188 -3.10 -17.68 5.07
C PRO A 188 -4.54 -18.16 4.90
N SER A 189 -5.52 -17.46 5.44
CA SER A 189 -6.92 -17.91 5.43
C SER A 189 -7.59 -17.83 4.05
N PHE A 190 -7.17 -16.88 3.19
CA PHE A 190 -7.80 -16.63 1.88
C PHE A 190 -6.74 -16.36 0.81
N ALA A 191 -6.95 -16.90 -0.40
CA ALA A 191 -6.01 -16.76 -1.51
C ALA A 191 -5.91 -15.31 -2.02
N GLY A 192 -4.76 -14.95 -2.59
CA GLY A 192 -4.56 -13.69 -3.31
C GLY A 192 -3.94 -12.58 -2.52
N THR A 193 -3.91 -12.66 -1.19
CA THR A 193 -3.26 -11.67 -0.35
C THR A 193 -1.74 -11.85 -0.38
N LEU A 194 -1.01 -10.76 -0.64
CA LEU A 194 0.45 -10.75 -0.65
C LEU A 194 0.98 -10.09 0.63
N SER A 195 2.19 -10.42 1.06
CA SER A 195 2.80 -9.77 2.21
C SER A 195 4.28 -9.49 1.98
N ALA A 196 4.67 -8.24 2.20
CA ALA A 196 6.08 -7.85 2.18
C ALA A 196 6.86 -8.36 3.40
N GLY A 197 6.15 -8.80 4.44
CA GLY A 197 6.73 -9.13 5.74
C GLY A 197 7.15 -7.87 6.52
N GLY A 198 6.80 -7.80 7.80
CA GLY A 198 6.90 -6.56 8.59
C GLY A 198 8.30 -5.93 8.60
N ARG A 199 9.35 -6.73 8.83
CA ARG A 199 10.73 -6.20 8.87
C ARG A 199 11.21 -5.69 7.51
N SER A 200 10.89 -6.42 6.41
CA SER A 200 11.26 -5.96 5.07
C SER A 200 10.51 -4.70 4.67
N PHE A 201 9.26 -4.57 5.12
CA PHE A 201 8.44 -3.38 4.93
C PHE A 201 9.02 -2.16 5.68
N GLU A 202 9.39 -2.34 6.96
CA GLU A 202 10.03 -1.29 7.75
C GLU A 202 11.36 -0.86 7.13
N ASP A 203 12.24 -1.81 6.80
CA ASP A 203 13.54 -1.54 6.16
C ASP A 203 13.38 -0.79 4.83
N PHE A 204 12.37 -1.14 4.03
CA PHE A 204 12.10 -0.51 2.75
C PHE A 204 11.71 0.97 2.94
N TRP A 205 10.74 1.26 3.79
CA TRP A 205 10.26 2.63 3.99
C TRP A 205 11.28 3.51 4.71
N LEU A 206 12.06 2.95 5.64
CA LEU A 206 13.22 3.64 6.22
C LEU A 206 14.26 3.95 5.15
N GLY A 207 14.55 3.00 4.25
CA GLY A 207 15.46 3.23 3.13
C GLY A 207 14.97 4.33 2.18
N VAL A 208 13.66 4.39 1.88
CA VAL A 208 13.05 5.48 1.09
C VAL A 208 13.29 6.83 1.78
N ILE A 209 13.02 6.92 3.08
CA ILE A 209 13.23 8.15 3.85
C ILE A 209 14.72 8.53 3.86
N ASP A 210 15.61 7.57 4.11
CA ASP A 210 17.07 7.80 4.13
C ASP A 210 17.57 8.42 2.80
N VAL A 211 17.12 7.88 1.66
CA VAL A 211 17.44 8.41 0.32
C VAL A 211 16.90 9.83 0.14
N LEU A 212 15.64 10.06 0.52
CA LEU A 212 15.03 11.38 0.37
C LEU A 212 15.66 12.43 1.28
N VAL A 213 16.02 12.07 2.51
CA VAL A 213 16.73 12.96 3.43
C VAL A 213 18.10 13.32 2.89
N ALA A 214 18.86 12.35 2.33
CA ALA A 214 20.14 12.61 1.67
C ALA A 214 20.02 13.57 0.48
N ARG A 215 18.83 13.65 -0.15
CA ARG A 215 18.51 14.61 -1.22
C ARG A 215 17.96 15.95 -0.70
N GLY A 216 17.83 16.14 0.62
CA GLY A 216 17.38 17.38 1.25
C GLY A 216 15.87 17.51 1.43
N PHE A 217 15.12 16.41 1.44
CA PHE A 217 13.72 16.41 1.82
C PHE A 217 13.59 16.24 3.35
N GLU A 218 12.62 16.91 3.97
CA GLU A 218 12.53 16.98 5.44
C GLU A 218 11.14 16.70 6.01
N ARG A 219 10.11 16.61 5.17
CA ARG A 219 8.71 16.45 5.59
C ARG A 219 8.10 15.26 4.89
N PHE A 220 7.66 14.28 5.68
CA PHE A 220 7.15 13.00 5.18
C PHE A 220 5.83 12.65 5.82
N TYR A 221 4.89 12.19 5.01
CA TYR A 221 3.61 11.69 5.47
C TYR A 221 3.32 10.32 4.85
N LEU A 222 3.48 9.25 5.64
CA LEU A 222 3.15 7.89 5.23
C LEU A 222 1.64 7.70 5.40
N MET A 223 0.96 7.44 4.30
CA MET A 223 -0.50 7.33 4.24
C MET A 223 -0.88 5.88 3.95
N SER A 224 -1.52 5.20 4.91
CA SER A 224 -1.94 3.81 4.73
C SER A 224 -3.35 3.71 4.18
N GLY A 225 -3.55 2.83 3.19
CA GLY A 225 -4.85 2.33 2.75
C GLY A 225 -5.24 1.01 3.42
N HIS A 226 -4.33 0.40 4.19
CA HIS A 226 -4.47 -0.92 4.75
C HIS A 226 -4.20 -0.94 6.26
N GLY A 227 -5.11 -1.52 7.04
CA GLY A 227 -5.00 -1.58 8.50
C GLY A 227 -3.75 -2.31 8.99
N GLY A 228 -3.37 -3.39 8.34
CA GLY A 228 -2.19 -4.19 8.68
C GLY A 228 -0.85 -3.46 8.59
N ASN A 229 -0.77 -2.38 7.81
CA ASN A 229 0.44 -1.57 7.71
C ASN A 229 0.69 -0.71 8.96
N THR A 230 -0.34 -0.38 9.72
CA THR A 230 -0.33 0.72 10.72
C THR A 230 0.73 0.55 11.79
N SER A 231 0.82 -0.62 12.41
CA SER A 231 1.80 -0.89 13.48
C SER A 231 3.24 -0.72 12.98
N PHE A 232 3.52 -1.18 11.78
CA PHE A 232 4.84 -1.09 11.14
C PHE A 232 5.17 0.35 10.75
N LEU A 233 4.19 1.12 10.28
CA LEU A 233 4.40 2.54 9.95
C LEU A 233 4.67 3.39 11.18
N VAL A 234 4.10 3.08 12.33
CA VAL A 234 4.44 3.71 13.61
C VAL A 234 5.92 3.47 13.94
N ASN A 235 6.43 2.26 13.74
CA ASN A 235 7.85 1.95 13.92
C ASN A 235 8.73 2.74 12.93
N VAL A 236 8.36 2.76 11.64
CA VAL A 236 9.08 3.54 10.61
C VAL A 236 9.19 5.01 11.02
N VAL A 237 8.10 5.64 11.43
CA VAL A 237 8.09 7.04 11.86
C VAL A 237 9.02 7.29 13.05
N LYS A 238 9.00 6.40 14.05
CA LYS A 238 9.87 6.50 15.24
C LYS A 238 11.34 6.37 14.88
N TYR A 239 11.71 5.35 14.10
CA TYR A 239 13.10 5.13 13.69
C TYR A 239 13.59 6.19 12.71
N ALA A 240 12.75 6.69 11.81
CA ALA A 240 13.10 7.81 10.95
C ALA A 240 13.43 9.07 11.76
N GLY A 241 12.63 9.40 12.77
CA GLY A 241 12.89 10.53 13.67
C GLY A 241 14.14 10.34 14.55
N GLU A 242 14.47 9.10 14.92
CA GLU A 242 15.71 8.77 15.64
C GLU A 242 16.95 8.96 14.74
N ARG A 243 16.91 8.46 13.50
CA ARG A 243 18.01 8.56 12.53
C ARG A 243 18.25 9.99 12.06
N HIS A 244 17.18 10.75 11.83
CA HIS A 244 17.18 12.05 11.17
C HIS A 244 16.53 13.13 12.05
N ARG A 245 17.33 13.80 12.84
CA ARG A 245 16.84 14.76 13.87
C ARG A 245 16.17 16.01 13.33
N ARG A 246 16.30 16.30 12.04
CA ARG A 246 15.78 17.55 11.42
C ARG A 246 14.56 17.33 10.53
N ILE A 247 14.04 16.12 10.45
CA ILE A 247 12.83 15.81 9.68
C ILE A 247 11.58 15.89 10.56
N PHE A 248 10.44 16.04 9.90
CA PHE A 248 9.15 15.71 10.46
C PHE A 248 8.53 14.58 9.64
N CYS A 249 8.43 13.41 10.23
CA CYS A 249 7.86 12.22 9.63
C CYS A 249 6.62 11.83 10.42
N ALA A 250 5.49 11.65 9.75
CA ALA A 250 4.21 11.35 10.36
C ALA A 250 3.50 10.21 9.65
N THR A 251 2.59 9.56 10.36
CA THR A 251 1.58 8.64 9.81
C THR A 251 0.27 8.86 10.55
N ALA A 252 -0.84 8.45 9.94
CA ALA A 252 -2.15 8.40 10.59
C ALA A 252 -2.79 7.04 10.32
N PHE A 253 -3.65 6.61 11.26
CA PHE A 253 -4.41 5.38 11.10
C PHE A 253 -5.39 5.52 9.94
N LEU A 254 -5.16 4.79 8.88
CA LEU A 254 -6.00 4.73 7.69
C LEU A 254 -6.45 6.10 7.12
N HIS A 255 -7.51 6.07 6.35
CA HIS A 255 -7.94 7.18 5.51
C HIS A 255 -8.87 8.19 6.19
N THR A 256 -9.58 7.81 7.24
CA THR A 256 -10.63 8.65 7.88
C THR A 256 -10.48 8.75 9.40
N SER A 257 -9.26 8.87 9.89
CA SER A 257 -8.93 8.70 11.31
C SER A 257 -8.90 9.98 12.14
N GLY A 258 -9.00 11.16 11.54
CA GLY A 258 -9.02 12.41 12.27
C GLY A 258 -10.43 12.98 12.47
N PRO A 259 -10.56 14.18 13.04
CA PRO A 259 -11.86 14.75 13.44
C PRO A 259 -12.86 14.90 12.29
N ILE A 260 -12.37 15.28 11.10
CA ILE A 260 -13.23 15.46 9.91
C ILE A 260 -13.69 14.11 9.39
N GLY A 261 -12.77 13.15 9.28
CA GLY A 261 -13.07 11.80 8.82
C GLY A 261 -14.00 11.05 9.77
N ALA A 262 -13.71 11.09 11.08
CA ALA A 262 -14.55 10.44 12.10
C ALA A 262 -15.98 11.01 12.09
N ALA A 263 -16.14 12.34 12.03
CA ALA A 263 -17.45 12.96 11.96
C ALA A 263 -18.22 12.60 10.67
N ALA A 264 -17.52 12.45 9.54
CA ALA A 264 -18.12 12.00 8.29
C ALA A 264 -18.52 10.51 8.34
N LEU A 265 -17.70 9.66 8.99
CA LEU A 265 -18.05 8.27 9.22
C LEU A 265 -19.33 8.16 10.03
N GLU A 266 -19.39 8.79 11.18
CA GLU A 266 -20.55 8.79 12.06
C GLU A 266 -21.81 9.31 11.34
N LYS A 267 -21.69 10.36 10.57
CA LYS A 267 -22.81 11.02 9.88
C LYS A 267 -23.42 10.16 8.79
N TYR A 268 -22.62 9.43 8.02
CA TYR A 268 -23.09 8.75 6.80
C TYR A 268 -23.16 7.23 6.94
N ARG A 269 -22.62 6.65 8.02
CA ARG A 269 -22.71 5.25 8.32
C ARG A 269 -24.18 4.84 8.51
N THR A 270 -24.54 3.68 7.97
CA THR A 270 -25.85 3.04 8.19
C THR A 270 -25.75 1.64 8.78
N SER A 271 -24.58 1.00 8.70
CA SER A 271 -24.34 -0.28 9.36
C SER A 271 -24.19 -0.11 10.88
N LYS A 272 -24.52 -1.16 11.62
CA LYS A 272 -24.29 -1.24 13.08
C LYS A 272 -22.82 -1.48 13.40
N ILE A 273 -22.48 -1.47 14.70
CA ILE A 273 -21.16 -1.89 15.20
C ILE A 273 -20.80 -3.26 14.60
N GLY A 274 -19.56 -3.40 14.16
CA GLY A 274 -19.08 -4.55 13.40
C GLY A 274 -19.32 -4.45 11.88
N GLY A 275 -20.04 -3.44 11.40
CA GLY A 275 -20.28 -3.23 9.97
C GLY A 275 -19.17 -2.52 9.21
N MET A 276 -18.13 -1.99 9.91
CA MET A 276 -17.01 -1.26 9.33
C MET A 276 -15.67 -1.84 9.80
N GLY A 277 -15.23 -2.95 9.25
CA GLY A 277 -13.93 -3.57 9.53
C GLY A 277 -13.11 -3.83 8.28
N HIS A 278 -13.55 -4.74 7.40
CA HIS A 278 -12.84 -5.10 6.18
C HIS A 278 -13.82 -5.58 5.11
N ALA A 279 -13.60 -5.22 3.84
CA ALA A 279 -14.56 -5.41 2.75
C ALA A 279 -15.97 -4.88 3.13
N CYS A 280 -15.98 -3.82 3.90
CA CYS A 280 -17.07 -3.30 4.70
C CYS A 280 -17.86 -2.20 3.99
N GLU A 281 -18.83 -1.60 4.69
CA GLU A 281 -19.61 -0.46 4.17
C GLU A 281 -18.70 0.68 3.65
N LEU A 282 -17.61 0.99 4.37
CA LEU A 282 -16.69 2.08 4.01
C LEU A 282 -15.93 1.78 2.71
N GLU A 283 -15.20 0.67 2.69
CA GLU A 283 -14.32 0.31 1.56
C GLU A 283 -15.13 0.01 0.30
N THR A 284 -16.24 -0.72 0.44
CA THR A 284 -17.15 -0.98 -0.68
C THR A 284 -17.75 0.31 -1.23
N SER A 285 -18.08 1.29 -0.37
CA SER A 285 -18.57 2.60 -0.84
C SER A 285 -17.50 3.37 -1.62
N PHE A 286 -16.26 3.40 -1.13
CA PHE A 286 -15.16 4.00 -1.88
C PHE A 286 -15.00 3.34 -3.26
N MET A 287 -15.01 2.01 -3.32
CA MET A 287 -14.83 1.30 -4.58
C MET A 287 -16.00 1.50 -5.54
N LEU A 288 -17.24 1.53 -5.05
CA LEU A 288 -18.40 1.87 -5.87
C LEU A 288 -18.34 3.28 -6.48
N HIS A 289 -17.65 4.20 -5.80
CA HIS A 289 -17.41 5.54 -6.33
C HIS A 289 -16.22 5.59 -7.31
N LEU A 290 -15.12 4.90 -6.99
CA LEU A 290 -13.87 4.99 -7.73
C LEU A 290 -13.79 4.02 -8.92
N ARG A 291 -14.24 2.79 -8.75
CA ARG A 291 -14.10 1.66 -9.69
C ARG A 291 -15.32 0.73 -9.63
N PRO A 292 -16.54 1.24 -9.92
CA PRO A 292 -17.77 0.45 -9.81
C PRO A 292 -17.74 -0.82 -10.67
N GLU A 293 -17.01 -0.80 -11.79
CA GLU A 293 -16.86 -1.94 -12.70
C GLU A 293 -16.08 -3.13 -12.11
N LEU A 294 -15.35 -2.93 -11.00
CA LEU A 294 -14.65 -3.98 -10.28
C LEU A 294 -15.44 -4.51 -9.06
N CYS A 295 -16.63 -3.99 -8.81
CA CYS A 295 -17.45 -4.37 -7.66
C CYS A 295 -18.56 -5.35 -8.08
N HIS A 296 -18.56 -6.54 -7.48
CA HIS A 296 -19.52 -7.61 -7.72
C HIS A 296 -20.57 -7.64 -6.61
N MET A 297 -21.42 -6.62 -6.53
CA MET A 297 -22.35 -6.44 -5.40
C MET A 297 -23.35 -7.59 -5.22
N GLU A 298 -23.63 -8.35 -6.26
CA GLU A 298 -24.43 -9.57 -6.21
C GLU A 298 -23.77 -10.70 -5.39
N ARG A 299 -22.48 -10.58 -5.08
CA ARG A 299 -21.69 -11.51 -4.25
C ARG A 299 -21.44 -10.98 -2.85
N ALA A 300 -21.87 -9.75 -2.54
CA ALA A 300 -21.63 -9.14 -1.24
C ALA A 300 -22.35 -9.93 -0.13
N VAL A 301 -21.61 -10.24 0.92
CA VAL A 301 -22.10 -10.92 2.12
C VAL A 301 -21.73 -10.09 3.33
N ASP A 302 -22.72 -9.78 4.17
CA ASP A 302 -22.45 -9.10 5.44
C ASP A 302 -22.04 -10.13 6.49
N GLU A 303 -20.83 -9.97 7.02
CA GLU A 303 -20.32 -10.74 8.15
C GLU A 303 -19.97 -9.78 9.28
N THR A 304 -20.81 -9.73 10.29
CA THR A 304 -20.72 -8.79 11.43
C THR A 304 -20.80 -9.51 12.78
N ASP A 305 -20.95 -10.84 12.77
CA ASP A 305 -21.02 -11.69 13.95
C ASP A 305 -19.72 -12.46 14.16
N PHE A 306 -18.67 -11.72 14.55
CA PHE A 306 -17.38 -12.31 14.87
C PHE A 306 -17.15 -12.39 16.37
N ILE A 307 -16.19 -13.23 16.78
CA ILE A 307 -15.84 -13.46 18.19
C ILE A 307 -15.30 -12.16 18.78
N SER A 308 -16.09 -11.52 19.63
CA SER A 308 -15.75 -10.24 20.22
C SER A 308 -15.88 -10.26 21.75
N THR A 309 -15.13 -9.40 22.39
CA THR A 309 -15.19 -9.11 23.82
C THR A 309 -15.19 -7.59 24.05
N PRO A 310 -15.49 -7.08 25.24
CA PRO A 310 -15.55 -5.64 25.48
C PRO A 310 -14.26 -4.88 25.12
N SER A 311 -13.11 -5.56 25.07
CA SER A 311 -11.83 -4.94 24.76
C SER A 311 -11.22 -5.39 23.43
N TYR A 312 -11.86 -6.30 22.70
CA TYR A 312 -11.41 -6.81 21.41
C TYR A 312 -12.58 -6.96 20.44
N TYR A 313 -12.60 -6.13 19.42
CA TYR A 313 -13.53 -6.20 18.29
C TYR A 313 -13.02 -5.36 17.12
N MET A 314 -13.57 -5.62 15.92
CA MET A 314 -13.11 -4.98 14.69
C MET A 314 -14.18 -4.04 14.16
N ASP A 315 -13.96 -2.75 14.36
CA ASP A 315 -14.74 -1.68 13.75
C ASP A 315 -13.90 -0.40 13.72
N TRP A 316 -14.02 0.42 12.68
CA TRP A 316 -13.21 1.63 12.54
C TRP A 316 -13.54 2.72 13.57
N LEU A 317 -14.78 2.76 14.03
CA LEU A 317 -15.26 3.76 14.98
C LEU A 317 -15.13 3.29 16.43
N GLU A 318 -15.46 2.03 16.70
CA GLU A 318 -15.55 1.48 18.03
C GLU A 318 -14.46 0.48 18.39
N GLY A 319 -13.33 0.49 17.72
CA GLY A 319 -12.26 -0.50 17.91
C GLY A 319 -11.84 -0.71 19.38
N GLY A 320 -11.53 -1.95 19.73
CA GLY A 320 -11.16 -2.34 21.08
C GLY A 320 -9.75 -1.90 21.48
N SER A 321 -9.46 -1.96 22.79
CA SER A 321 -8.14 -1.63 23.35
C SER A 321 -7.11 -2.76 23.23
N LEU A 322 -7.55 -4.00 23.04
CA LEU A 322 -6.66 -5.14 22.78
C LEU A 322 -6.33 -5.23 21.30
N VAL A 323 -5.05 -5.50 21.04
CA VAL A 323 -4.56 -5.81 19.68
C VAL A 323 -4.17 -7.28 19.64
N ALA A 324 -4.75 -8.04 18.73
CA ALA A 324 -4.46 -9.45 18.52
C ALA A 324 -4.49 -9.78 17.02
N ASN A 325 -4.09 -10.98 16.66
CA ASN A 325 -4.10 -11.47 15.28
C ASN A 325 -4.56 -12.93 15.26
N PRO A 326 -5.83 -13.22 15.58
CA PRO A 326 -6.38 -14.56 15.42
C PRO A 326 -6.48 -14.93 13.94
N PRO A 327 -6.60 -16.23 13.62
CA PRO A 327 -6.92 -16.67 12.25
C PRO A 327 -8.25 -16.06 11.79
N TRP A 328 -8.29 -15.51 10.59
CA TRP A 328 -9.50 -14.86 10.07
C TRP A 328 -10.63 -15.84 9.78
N ASP A 329 -10.29 -17.06 9.41
CA ASP A 329 -11.27 -18.14 9.17
C ASP A 329 -11.94 -18.68 10.44
N ASP A 330 -11.52 -18.26 11.63
CA ASP A 330 -12.26 -18.46 12.88
C ASP A 330 -13.53 -17.56 12.94
N ASP A 331 -13.48 -16.39 12.31
CA ASP A 331 -14.50 -15.33 12.44
C ASP A 331 -15.33 -15.13 11.17
N THR A 332 -14.76 -15.33 9.98
CA THR A 332 -15.40 -15.06 8.69
C THR A 332 -15.24 -16.22 7.72
N ARG A 333 -16.28 -16.48 6.93
CA ARG A 333 -16.25 -17.51 5.86
C ARG A 333 -15.89 -16.93 4.50
N THR A 334 -16.14 -15.64 4.31
CA THR A 334 -15.96 -14.96 3.03
C THR A 334 -14.73 -14.07 3.00
N GLY A 335 -14.07 -13.87 4.13
CA GLY A 335 -12.99 -12.91 4.29
C GLY A 335 -13.45 -11.49 4.58
N ALA A 336 -14.77 -11.23 4.62
CA ALA A 336 -15.30 -9.92 4.99
C ALA A 336 -15.41 -9.78 6.52
N TYR A 337 -15.13 -8.58 7.01
CA TYR A 337 -15.41 -8.14 8.39
C TYR A 337 -16.25 -6.86 8.29
N GLY A 338 -17.54 -6.99 7.97
CA GLY A 338 -18.38 -5.83 7.84
C GLY A 338 -19.64 -6.04 7.01
N ALA A 339 -20.31 -4.95 6.71
CA ALA A 339 -21.59 -4.91 6.03
C ALA A 339 -21.48 -4.20 4.67
N GLY A 340 -20.91 -4.88 3.67
CA GLY A 340 -20.74 -4.35 2.31
C GLY A 340 -22.08 -4.01 1.62
N SER A 341 -23.19 -4.67 1.99
CA SER A 341 -24.50 -4.41 1.43
C SER A 341 -25.03 -2.99 1.74
N HIS A 342 -24.53 -2.34 2.78
CA HIS A 342 -24.88 -0.97 3.16
C HIS A 342 -24.18 0.10 2.33
N ALA A 343 -23.25 -0.28 1.46
CA ALA A 343 -22.42 0.63 0.69
C ALA A 343 -23.19 1.35 -0.42
N THR A 344 -22.79 2.59 -0.70
CA THR A 344 -23.25 3.34 -1.87
C THR A 344 -22.13 4.20 -2.44
N ALA A 345 -22.14 4.44 -3.75
CA ALA A 345 -21.19 5.32 -4.41
C ALA A 345 -21.22 6.75 -3.84
N GLU A 346 -22.39 7.24 -3.42
CA GLU A 346 -22.52 8.57 -2.82
C GLU A 346 -21.84 8.67 -1.45
N LYS A 347 -21.94 7.65 -0.60
CA LYS A 347 -21.16 7.58 0.64
C LYS A 347 -19.65 7.60 0.35
N GLY A 348 -19.24 6.80 -0.64
CA GLY A 348 -17.84 6.75 -1.07
C GLY A 348 -17.31 8.12 -1.49
N ARG A 349 -18.09 8.87 -2.26
CA ARG A 349 -17.76 10.26 -2.65
C ARG A 349 -17.62 11.18 -1.43
N LEU A 350 -18.59 11.15 -0.51
CA LEU A 350 -18.60 12.01 0.67
C LEU A 350 -17.45 11.69 1.65
N TRP A 351 -17.15 10.41 1.84
CA TRP A 351 -16.02 9.97 2.67
C TRP A 351 -14.68 10.29 2.02
N LEU A 352 -14.57 10.16 0.69
CA LEU A 352 -13.36 10.53 -0.05
C LEU A 352 -13.06 12.03 0.09
N GLU A 353 -14.06 12.87 -0.11
CA GLU A 353 -13.93 14.32 0.05
C GLU A 353 -13.50 14.70 1.48
N SER A 354 -14.10 14.05 2.49
CA SER A 354 -13.75 14.26 3.90
C SER A 354 -12.33 13.82 4.22
N ALA A 355 -11.89 12.67 3.70
CA ALA A 355 -10.54 12.17 3.86
C ALA A 355 -9.50 13.11 3.21
N ILE A 356 -9.76 13.60 2.00
CA ILE A 356 -8.89 14.56 1.31
C ILE A 356 -8.79 15.86 2.11
N MET A 357 -9.92 16.39 2.62
CA MET A 357 -9.91 17.61 3.44
C MET A 357 -9.07 17.42 4.71
N GLU A 358 -9.24 16.31 5.39
CA GLU A 358 -8.49 16.01 6.60
C GLU A 358 -6.99 15.87 6.33
N LYS A 359 -6.61 15.14 5.30
CA LYS A 359 -5.19 14.95 4.97
C LYS A 359 -4.55 16.25 4.48
N ALA A 360 -5.30 17.15 3.82
CA ALA A 360 -4.83 18.49 3.51
C ALA A 360 -4.56 19.32 4.78
N GLY A 361 -5.43 19.20 5.80
CA GLY A 361 -5.18 19.78 7.14
C GLY A 361 -3.92 19.22 7.80
N HIS A 362 -3.72 17.89 7.76
CA HIS A 362 -2.49 17.28 8.28
C HIS A 362 -1.23 17.78 7.56
N VAL A 363 -1.29 18.06 6.25
CA VAL A 363 -0.15 18.65 5.52
C VAL A 363 0.21 20.02 6.12
N GLU A 364 -0.76 20.87 6.39
CA GLU A 364 -0.51 22.19 7.02
C GLU A 364 0.08 22.03 8.43
N GLU A 365 -0.46 21.11 9.23
CA GLU A 365 0.08 20.83 10.57
C GLU A 365 1.52 20.29 10.52
N ILE A 366 1.88 19.45 9.56
CA ILE A 366 3.24 18.94 9.38
C ILE A 366 4.21 20.11 9.11
N HIS A 367 3.82 21.05 8.26
CA HIS A 367 4.61 22.26 8.02
C HIS A 367 4.77 23.09 9.30
N GLU A 368 3.67 23.38 9.98
CA GLU A 368 3.68 24.17 11.23
C GLU A 368 4.56 23.50 12.29
N GLN A 369 4.46 22.19 12.46
CA GLN A 369 5.27 21.42 13.41
C GLN A 369 6.75 21.52 13.09
N GLN A 370 7.14 21.42 11.82
CA GLN A 370 8.53 21.54 11.41
C GLN A 370 9.06 22.95 11.63
N GLU A 371 8.33 23.98 11.18
CA GLU A 371 8.70 25.40 11.32
C GLU A 371 8.90 25.81 12.78
N ARG A 372 7.97 25.42 13.67
CA ARG A 372 8.07 25.70 15.11
C ARG A 372 9.29 25.02 15.76
N ARG A 373 9.64 23.80 15.32
CA ARG A 373 10.83 23.11 15.82
C ARG A 373 12.12 23.75 15.33
N GLU A 374 12.15 24.20 14.11
CA GLU A 374 13.29 24.95 13.55
C GLU A 374 13.51 26.26 14.29
N ALA A 375 12.43 27.02 14.53
CA ALA A 375 12.50 28.27 15.31
C ALA A 375 13.10 28.00 16.71
N ARG A 376 12.60 27.00 17.45
CA ARG A 376 13.12 26.63 18.76
C ARG A 376 14.60 26.21 18.73
N ARG A 377 15.01 25.47 17.71
CA ARG A 377 16.42 25.08 17.54
C ARG A 377 17.31 26.31 17.31
N ASN A 378 16.84 27.26 16.52
CA ASN A 378 17.55 28.51 16.25
C ASN A 378 17.65 29.41 17.49
N GLU A 379 16.70 29.33 18.40
CA GLU A 379 16.72 30.00 19.72
C GLU A 379 17.62 29.28 20.73
N GLY A 380 18.30 28.19 20.34
CA GLY A 380 19.18 27.39 21.22
C GLY A 380 18.42 26.45 22.16
N PHE A 381 17.15 26.15 21.86
CA PHE A 381 16.35 25.21 22.64
C PHE A 381 16.82 23.76 22.35
N GLY A 382 17.29 23.10 23.40
CA GLY A 382 17.77 21.72 23.34
C GLY A 382 19.16 21.53 23.92
N LEU A 383 19.43 20.40 24.56
CA LEU A 383 20.70 20.06 25.21
C LEU A 383 21.89 19.92 24.24
N TRP A 384 21.63 19.87 22.96
CA TRP A 384 22.64 19.70 21.91
C TRP A 384 22.78 21.02 21.16
N GLY A 385 23.50 21.93 21.79
CA GLY A 385 23.84 23.23 21.19
C GLY A 385 24.47 23.04 19.80
N THR A 386 24.34 24.04 19.01
CA THR A 386 24.84 24.45 17.70
C THR A 386 25.98 23.67 16.99
N ASN A 387 26.48 22.56 17.48
CA ASN A 387 27.65 21.84 16.98
C ASN A 387 27.39 20.52 16.26
N SER A 388 26.19 20.29 15.73
CA SER A 388 25.95 19.17 14.81
C SER A 388 25.45 19.70 13.48
N LYS A 389 26.44 20.13 12.65
CA LYS A 389 26.24 20.25 11.20
C LYS A 389 26.22 18.86 10.58
#